data_295efa964be66c520244c1584b98e67e
#
_entry.id   295efa964be66c520244c1584b98e67e
#
_cell.length_a   1.000
_cell.length_b   1.000
_cell.length_c   1.000
_cell.angle_alpha   90.00
_cell.angle_beta   90.00
_cell.angle_gamma   90.00
#
_symmetry.space_group_name_H-M   'P 1'
#
loop_
_entity.id
_entity.type
_entity.pdbx_description
1 polymer ?
#
loop_
_entity_poly.entity_id
_entity_poly.type
_entity_poly.pdbx_seq_one_letter_code
_entity_poly.pdbx_strand_id
1 'polypeptide(L)'
;MDELLRAGFAALGLPLDETALTRFETYYELLDERSKVMNLTAIHGETDVAQLHFLDSAALLTVEPLAGKSVIDVGTGAGFPGLPLKIAQPDISLTLLDSLDKRVRFLGDVCAATGLTDVTCLHTRAEEAPELRGQFDAAVSRAVARLYLLCELCLPFVRTGGVFLAMKGPDCAAELDEARSAIRKLGGTDERTARYTIPGTDVTHSVVVIRKTAPTPPKYPRRWAKMQKEHL
;
A
#
# COMPACT_ATOMS: atom_id res chain seq x y z
N MET A 1 18.87 12.18 4.01
CA MET A 1 17.49 11.71 4.30
C MET A 1 16.66 12.82 4.94
N ASP A 2 17.07 13.37 6.09
CA ASP A 2 16.28 14.34 6.87
C ASP A 2 15.79 15.54 6.04
N GLU A 3 16.67 16.34 5.42
CA GLU A 3 16.28 17.50 4.61
C GLU A 3 15.33 17.14 3.47
N LEU A 4 15.55 16.00 2.81
CA LEU A 4 14.69 15.49 1.75
C LEU A 4 13.27 15.18 2.24
N LEU A 5 13.17 14.47 3.37
CA LEU A 5 11.88 14.13 3.96
C LEU A 5 11.14 15.38 4.44
N ARG A 6 11.82 16.32 5.14
CA ARG A 6 11.21 17.56 5.59
C ARG A 6 10.66 18.39 4.41
N ALA A 7 11.47 18.57 3.37
CA ALA A 7 11.04 19.29 2.17
C ALA A 7 9.88 18.58 1.47
N GLY A 8 9.95 17.24 1.34
CA GLY A 8 8.92 16.46 0.69
C GLY A 8 7.59 16.45 1.44
N PHE A 9 7.61 16.25 2.76
CA PHE A 9 6.40 16.31 3.60
C PHE A 9 5.78 17.71 3.59
N ALA A 10 6.60 18.77 3.65
CA ALA A 10 6.12 20.13 3.52
C ALA A 10 5.45 20.37 2.15
N ALA A 11 6.03 19.87 1.06
CA ALA A 11 5.44 19.97 -0.28
C ALA A 11 4.10 19.19 -0.39
N LEU A 12 3.94 18.10 0.35
CA LEU A 12 2.68 17.36 0.45
C LEU A 12 1.67 18.00 1.41
N GLY A 13 2.07 19.02 2.18
CA GLY A 13 1.23 19.61 3.22
C GLY A 13 0.97 18.68 4.41
N LEU A 14 1.86 17.71 4.64
CA LEU A 14 1.77 16.73 5.71
C LEU A 14 2.71 17.08 6.87
N PRO A 15 2.30 16.83 8.14
CA PRO A 15 3.19 17.00 9.27
C PRO A 15 4.29 15.94 9.27
N LEU A 16 5.47 16.31 9.78
CA LEU A 16 6.59 15.39 9.99
C LEU A 16 7.31 15.83 11.28
N ASP A 17 7.25 15.01 12.31
CA ASP A 17 7.94 15.24 13.57
C ASP A 17 9.29 14.49 13.64
N GLU A 18 10.09 14.78 14.67
CA GLU A 18 11.40 14.16 14.88
C GLU A 18 11.31 12.65 15.08
N THR A 19 10.22 12.17 15.68
CA THR A 19 9.99 10.73 15.89
C THR A 19 9.77 10.02 14.55
N ALA A 20 8.98 10.60 13.68
CA ALA A 20 8.74 10.06 12.33
C ALA A 20 10.03 10.07 11.49
N LEU A 21 10.83 11.14 11.57
CA LEU A 21 12.14 11.20 10.90
C LEU A 21 13.06 10.07 11.36
N THR A 22 13.27 9.92 12.67
CA THR A 22 14.10 8.84 13.23
C THR A 22 13.61 7.46 12.79
N ARG A 23 12.29 7.26 12.71
CA ARG A 23 11.69 6.00 12.21
C ARG A 23 12.00 5.76 10.73
N PHE A 24 11.92 6.78 9.89
CA PHE A 24 12.27 6.66 8.46
C PHE A 24 13.75 6.34 8.27
N GLU A 25 14.65 6.96 9.04
CA GLU A 25 16.08 6.69 9.01
C GLU A 25 16.38 5.25 9.43
N THR A 26 15.84 4.82 10.57
CA THR A 26 15.99 3.44 11.06
C THR A 26 15.44 2.42 10.04
N TYR A 27 14.30 2.72 9.41
CA TYR A 27 13.74 1.85 8.39
C TYR A 27 14.63 1.78 7.15
N TYR A 28 15.19 2.92 6.70
CA TYR A 28 16.12 2.96 5.58
C TYR A 28 17.38 2.11 5.86
N GLU A 29 18.01 2.26 7.02
CA GLU A 29 19.19 1.50 7.40
C GLU A 29 18.94 -0.01 7.34
N LEU A 30 17.83 -0.48 7.90
CA LEU A 30 17.43 -1.88 7.85
C LEU A 30 17.14 -2.35 6.42
N LEU A 31 16.48 -1.53 5.63
CA LEU A 31 16.15 -1.84 4.23
C LEU A 31 17.42 -1.97 3.39
N ASP A 32 18.37 -1.03 3.53
CA ASP A 32 19.63 -1.05 2.80
C ASP A 32 20.48 -2.26 3.19
N GLU A 33 20.61 -2.52 4.48
CA GLU A 33 21.35 -3.70 4.98
C GLU A 33 20.75 -5.01 4.45
N ARG A 34 19.45 -5.19 4.60
CA ARG A 34 18.77 -6.44 4.24
C ARG A 34 18.65 -6.63 2.73
N SER A 35 18.57 -5.56 1.95
CA SER A 35 18.52 -5.63 0.49
C SER A 35 19.81 -6.20 -0.12
N LYS A 36 20.94 -6.14 0.58
CA LYS A 36 22.22 -6.75 0.16
C LYS A 36 22.18 -8.29 0.11
N VAL A 37 21.29 -8.89 0.92
CA VAL A 37 21.15 -10.36 1.02
C VAL A 37 19.78 -10.88 0.60
N MET A 38 18.82 -9.98 0.46
CA MET A 38 17.45 -10.30 0.07
C MET A 38 16.98 -9.31 -1.00
N ASN A 39 16.38 -9.79 -2.07
CA ASN A 39 15.76 -8.90 -3.07
C ASN A 39 14.46 -8.29 -2.51
N LEU A 40 14.60 -7.27 -1.64
CA LEU A 40 13.47 -6.56 -1.05
C LEU A 40 12.92 -5.49 -1.97
N THR A 41 13.82 -4.75 -2.62
CA THR A 41 13.48 -3.68 -3.57
C THR A 41 14.55 -3.57 -4.65
N ALA A 42 14.15 -3.05 -5.81
CA ALA A 42 15.07 -2.68 -6.90
C ALA A 42 15.56 -1.22 -6.77
N ILE A 43 15.00 -0.44 -5.84
CA ILE A 43 15.36 0.96 -5.59
C ILE A 43 16.39 0.98 -4.45
N HIS A 44 17.52 1.61 -4.72
CA HIS A 44 18.66 1.66 -3.80
C HIS A 44 19.16 3.09 -3.64
N GLY A 45 19.87 3.33 -2.54
CA GLY A 45 20.39 4.65 -2.20
C GLY A 45 19.37 5.51 -1.45
N GLU A 46 19.89 6.35 -0.59
CA GLU A 46 19.13 7.15 0.36
C GLU A 46 18.12 8.09 -0.32
N THR A 47 18.55 8.79 -1.37
CA THR A 47 17.71 9.74 -2.10
C THR A 47 16.53 9.04 -2.77
N ASP A 48 16.80 7.97 -3.51
CA ASP A 48 15.77 7.26 -4.26
C ASP A 48 14.78 6.56 -3.32
N VAL A 49 15.24 5.97 -2.22
CA VAL A 49 14.36 5.36 -1.21
C VAL A 49 13.48 6.42 -0.54
N ALA A 50 14.06 7.58 -0.16
CA ALA A 50 13.30 8.68 0.42
C ALA A 50 12.20 9.18 -0.53
N GLN A 51 12.52 9.37 -1.80
CA GLN A 51 11.59 9.90 -2.79
C GLN A 51 10.62 8.84 -3.30
N LEU A 52 11.15 7.76 -3.90
CA LEU A 52 10.36 6.78 -4.64
C LEU A 52 9.70 5.71 -3.75
N HIS A 53 10.05 5.67 -2.47
CA HIS A 53 9.39 4.80 -1.51
C HIS A 53 8.65 5.58 -0.43
N PHE A 54 9.34 6.41 0.37
CA PHE A 54 8.73 7.05 1.53
C PHE A 54 7.75 8.17 1.14
N LEU A 55 8.20 9.15 0.35
CA LEU A 55 7.34 10.26 -0.09
C LEU A 55 6.25 9.80 -1.06
N ASP A 56 6.56 8.88 -1.97
CA ASP A 56 5.56 8.26 -2.86
C ASP A 56 4.44 7.59 -2.07
N SER A 57 4.78 6.83 -1.01
CA SER A 57 3.79 6.19 -0.14
C SER A 57 3.00 7.20 0.69
N ALA A 58 3.67 8.19 1.28
CA ALA A 58 3.03 9.23 2.10
C ALA A 58 2.04 10.10 1.29
N ALA A 59 2.29 10.27 -0.01
CA ALA A 59 1.38 10.99 -0.91
C ALA A 59 -0.05 10.43 -0.93
N LEU A 60 -0.26 9.14 -0.59
CA LEU A 60 -1.61 8.57 -0.43
C LEU A 60 -2.45 9.31 0.61
N LEU A 61 -1.84 9.88 1.66
CA LEU A 61 -2.54 10.64 2.69
C LEU A 61 -3.16 11.95 2.15
N THR A 62 -2.64 12.45 1.03
CA THR A 62 -3.22 13.63 0.35
C THR A 62 -4.40 13.24 -0.55
N VAL A 63 -4.50 11.96 -0.91
CA VAL A 63 -5.56 11.45 -1.78
C VAL A 63 -6.79 11.04 -0.97
N GLU A 64 -6.57 10.34 0.14
CA GLU A 64 -7.66 9.85 1.01
C GLU A 64 -7.22 9.95 2.48
N PRO A 65 -8.04 10.56 3.37
CA PRO A 65 -7.73 10.64 4.79
C PRO A 65 -7.82 9.26 5.44
N LEU A 66 -6.73 8.81 6.05
CA LEU A 66 -6.60 7.51 6.70
C LEU A 66 -6.47 7.59 8.23
N ALA A 67 -6.54 8.77 8.82
CA ALA A 67 -6.44 8.98 10.26
C ALA A 67 -7.46 8.13 11.03
N GLY A 68 -6.98 7.36 12.02
CA GLY A 68 -7.80 6.49 12.86
C GLY A 68 -8.44 5.29 12.14
N LYS A 69 -8.03 4.99 10.91
CA LYS A 69 -8.60 3.91 10.10
C LYS A 69 -7.83 2.59 10.23
N SER A 70 -8.57 1.49 10.08
CA SER A 70 -7.99 0.16 9.86
C SER A 70 -7.59 0.01 8.39
N VAL A 71 -6.29 -0.23 8.14
CA VAL A 71 -5.72 -0.31 6.79
C VAL A 71 -5.04 -1.65 6.59
N ILE A 72 -5.30 -2.31 5.46
CA ILE A 72 -4.57 -3.49 5.01
C ILE A 72 -3.72 -3.17 3.78
N ASP A 73 -2.43 -3.47 3.83
CA ASP A 73 -1.51 -3.41 2.69
C ASP A 73 -1.33 -4.80 2.10
N VAL A 74 -1.83 -5.00 0.89
CA VAL A 74 -1.88 -6.32 0.24
C VAL A 74 -0.72 -6.49 -0.73
N GLY A 75 0.12 -7.47 -0.45
CA GLY A 75 1.37 -7.70 -1.18
C GLY A 75 2.41 -6.63 -0.84
N THR A 76 2.51 -6.31 0.43
CA THR A 76 3.28 -5.18 0.97
C THR A 76 4.78 -5.22 0.62
N GLY A 77 5.33 -6.38 0.32
CA GLY A 77 6.74 -6.56 -0.02
C GLY A 77 7.68 -6.16 1.12
N ALA A 78 8.47 -5.14 0.88
CA ALA A 78 9.34 -4.57 1.90
C ALA A 78 8.62 -3.58 2.84
N GLY A 79 7.29 -3.47 2.79
CA GLY A 79 6.48 -2.61 3.65
C GLY A 79 5.88 -1.39 2.95
N PHE A 80 5.79 -1.41 1.61
CA PHE A 80 5.32 -0.26 0.82
C PHE A 80 3.96 -0.51 0.17
N PRO A 81 2.99 0.41 0.38
CA PRO A 81 3.09 1.71 1.03
C PRO A 81 2.84 1.69 2.55
N GLY A 82 2.48 0.56 3.18
CA GLY A 82 1.93 0.47 4.52
C GLY A 82 2.79 1.08 5.62
N LEU A 83 4.08 0.71 5.72
CA LEU A 83 4.95 1.21 6.79
C LEU A 83 5.18 2.74 6.72
N PRO A 84 5.47 3.36 5.57
CA PRO A 84 5.55 4.81 5.48
C PRO A 84 4.24 5.50 5.85
N LEU A 85 3.08 4.94 5.48
CA LEU A 85 1.77 5.46 5.92
C LEU A 85 1.64 5.43 7.44
N LYS A 86 2.02 4.34 8.09
CA LYS A 86 1.97 4.19 9.55
C LYS A 86 2.94 5.12 10.27
N ILE A 87 4.14 5.35 9.70
CA ILE A 87 5.10 6.29 10.26
C ILE A 87 4.56 7.73 10.16
N ALA A 88 4.02 8.10 8.99
CA ALA A 88 3.49 9.44 8.74
C ALA A 88 2.15 9.71 9.46
N GLN A 89 1.34 8.67 9.69
CA GLN A 89 0.03 8.75 10.34
C GLN A 89 -0.06 7.66 11.42
N PRO A 90 0.45 7.91 12.63
CA PRO A 90 0.63 6.89 13.69
C PRO A 90 -0.66 6.26 14.23
N ASP A 91 -1.81 6.90 14.06
CA ASP A 91 -3.13 6.41 14.50
C ASP A 91 -3.79 5.42 13.52
N ILE A 92 -3.15 5.10 12.41
CA ILE A 92 -3.58 3.99 11.54
C ILE A 92 -3.40 2.66 12.27
N SER A 93 -4.43 1.80 12.30
CA SER A 93 -4.28 0.37 12.63
C SER A 93 -3.90 -0.38 11.36
N LEU A 94 -2.67 -0.92 11.28
CA LEU A 94 -2.10 -1.44 10.04
C LEU A 94 -1.98 -2.95 10.04
N THR A 95 -2.43 -3.58 8.95
CA THR A 95 -2.14 -4.99 8.63
C THR A 95 -1.31 -5.05 7.37
N LEU A 96 -0.13 -5.69 7.45
CA LEU A 96 0.79 -5.93 6.35
C LEU A 96 0.68 -7.39 5.93
N LEU A 97 0.30 -7.66 4.69
CA LEU A 97 0.09 -9.00 4.18
C LEU A 97 1.04 -9.30 3.02
N ASP A 98 1.86 -10.33 3.15
CA ASP A 98 2.72 -10.84 2.08
C ASP A 98 2.79 -12.38 2.09
N SER A 99 2.95 -12.97 0.92
CA SER A 99 3.03 -14.42 0.74
C SER A 99 4.42 -15.01 0.99
N LEU A 100 5.44 -14.18 1.24
CA LEU A 100 6.81 -14.61 1.47
C LEU A 100 7.23 -14.39 2.93
N ASP A 101 7.40 -15.49 3.67
CA ASP A 101 7.78 -15.48 5.10
C ASP A 101 8.99 -14.58 5.41
N LYS A 102 10.03 -14.63 4.57
CA LYS A 102 11.22 -13.80 4.75
C LYS A 102 10.93 -12.30 4.72
N ARG A 103 9.94 -11.85 3.92
CA ARG A 103 9.50 -10.45 3.90
C ARG A 103 8.73 -10.10 5.17
N VAL A 104 7.84 -10.98 5.59
CA VAL A 104 7.05 -10.78 6.82
C VAL A 104 7.95 -10.69 8.04
N ARG A 105 9.01 -11.50 8.13
CA ARG A 105 10.02 -11.38 9.20
C ARG A 105 10.73 -10.03 9.16
N PHE A 106 11.16 -9.58 7.97
CA PHE A 106 11.76 -8.26 7.81
C PHE A 106 10.84 -7.14 8.29
N LEU A 107 9.55 -7.20 7.97
CA LEU A 107 8.54 -6.23 8.44
C LEU A 107 8.45 -6.21 9.97
N GLY A 108 8.49 -7.39 10.60
CA GLY A 108 8.55 -7.51 12.06
C GLY A 108 9.80 -6.85 12.66
N ASP A 109 10.99 -7.08 12.05
CA ASP A 109 12.24 -6.45 12.45
C ASP A 109 12.15 -4.92 12.36
N VAL A 110 11.58 -4.38 11.27
CA VAL A 110 11.37 -2.93 11.11
C VAL A 110 10.42 -2.39 12.17
N CYS A 111 9.28 -3.04 12.40
CA CYS A 111 8.32 -2.61 13.43
C CYS A 111 8.96 -2.57 14.82
N ALA A 112 9.73 -3.59 15.17
CA ALA A 112 10.44 -3.66 16.46
C ALA A 112 11.49 -2.55 16.61
N ALA A 113 12.32 -2.33 15.59
CA ALA A 113 13.39 -1.34 15.62
C ALA A 113 12.85 0.11 15.63
N THR A 114 11.76 0.37 14.91
CA THR A 114 11.13 1.70 14.83
C THR A 114 10.14 1.97 15.97
N GLY A 115 9.84 0.97 16.82
CA GLY A 115 8.86 1.09 17.89
C GLY A 115 7.44 1.35 17.40
N LEU A 116 7.09 0.85 16.20
CA LEU A 116 5.73 0.94 15.68
C LEU A 116 4.83 -0.05 16.41
N THR A 117 3.74 0.44 16.95
CA THR A 117 2.68 -0.34 17.60
C THR A 117 1.43 -0.39 16.72
N ASP A 118 0.49 -1.29 17.03
CA ASP A 118 -0.74 -1.47 16.25
C ASP A 118 -0.46 -1.79 14.77
N VAL A 119 0.53 -2.68 14.55
CA VAL A 119 0.90 -3.23 13.26
C VAL A 119 0.86 -4.76 13.35
N THR A 120 0.11 -5.39 12.46
CA THR A 120 0.03 -6.84 12.31
C THR A 120 0.72 -7.27 11.02
N CYS A 121 1.74 -8.13 11.11
CA CYS A 121 2.42 -8.69 9.94
C CYS A 121 1.92 -10.12 9.70
N LEU A 122 1.33 -10.38 8.53
CA LEU A 122 0.69 -11.66 8.19
C LEU A 122 1.40 -12.34 7.03
N HIS A 123 1.88 -13.56 7.28
CA HIS A 123 2.40 -14.45 6.24
C HIS A 123 1.26 -15.30 5.69
N THR A 124 0.60 -14.82 4.66
CA THR A 124 -0.47 -15.55 3.96
C THR A 124 -0.69 -14.99 2.56
N ARG A 125 -1.42 -15.75 1.73
CA ARG A 125 -1.91 -15.24 0.45
C ARG A 125 -3.26 -14.55 0.64
N ALA A 126 -3.51 -13.48 -0.11
CA ALA A 126 -4.76 -12.74 -0.01
C ALA A 126 -6.00 -13.61 -0.27
N GLU A 127 -5.90 -14.55 -1.21
CA GLU A 127 -6.96 -15.49 -1.52
C GLU A 127 -7.16 -16.61 -0.46
N GLU A 128 -6.26 -16.71 0.51
CA GLU A 128 -6.27 -17.72 1.58
C GLU A 128 -6.59 -17.15 2.97
N ALA A 129 -7.01 -15.87 3.05
CA ALA A 129 -7.34 -15.17 4.28
C ALA A 129 -8.84 -14.76 4.36
N PRO A 130 -9.77 -15.72 4.34
CA PRO A 130 -11.22 -15.41 4.34
C PRO A 130 -11.69 -14.73 5.63
N GLU A 131 -10.99 -14.94 6.74
CA GLU A 131 -11.28 -14.33 8.05
C GLU A 131 -11.12 -12.82 8.07
N LEU A 132 -10.32 -12.26 7.15
CA LEU A 132 -10.08 -10.81 7.08
C LEU A 132 -11.11 -10.05 6.23
N ARG A 133 -12.08 -10.75 5.64
CA ARG A 133 -13.07 -10.16 4.71
C ARG A 133 -13.92 -9.09 5.39
N GLY A 134 -14.03 -7.93 4.72
CA GLY A 134 -14.89 -6.84 5.13
C GLY A 134 -14.52 -6.18 6.47
N GLN A 135 -13.28 -6.32 6.93
CA GLN A 135 -12.85 -5.83 8.22
C GLN A 135 -12.14 -4.46 8.16
N PHE A 136 -11.65 -4.06 6.99
CA PHE A 136 -10.82 -2.87 6.88
C PHE A 136 -11.56 -1.67 6.31
N ASP A 137 -11.24 -0.49 6.83
CA ASP A 137 -11.68 0.80 6.30
C ASP A 137 -11.06 1.07 4.93
N ALA A 138 -9.79 0.70 4.79
CA ALA A 138 -9.06 0.87 3.56
C ALA A 138 -8.17 -0.34 3.23
N ALA A 139 -8.06 -0.66 1.95
CA ALA A 139 -6.97 -1.47 1.41
C ALA A 139 -6.04 -0.58 0.58
N VAL A 140 -4.75 -0.86 0.66
CA VAL A 140 -3.73 -0.22 -0.19
C VAL A 140 -2.92 -1.29 -0.89
N SER A 141 -2.39 -1.01 -2.08
CA SER A 141 -1.46 -1.91 -2.76
C SER A 141 -0.64 -1.14 -3.80
N ARG A 142 0.64 -1.52 -3.96
CA ARG A 142 1.58 -0.94 -4.93
C ARG A 142 2.32 -2.04 -5.70
N ALA A 143 2.36 -1.93 -7.04
CA ALA A 143 3.21 -2.72 -7.94
C ALA A 143 3.10 -4.25 -7.86
N VAL A 144 1.97 -4.79 -7.38
CA VAL A 144 1.79 -6.26 -7.20
C VAL A 144 1.34 -6.93 -8.50
N ALA A 145 0.33 -6.35 -9.19
CA ALA A 145 -0.29 -6.95 -10.36
C ALA A 145 -1.11 -5.91 -11.15
N ARG A 146 -1.71 -6.34 -12.27
CA ARG A 146 -2.70 -5.54 -13.01
C ARG A 146 -3.92 -5.22 -12.14
N LEU A 147 -4.56 -4.09 -12.41
CA LEU A 147 -5.62 -3.56 -11.53
C LEU A 147 -6.80 -4.52 -11.35
N TYR A 148 -7.23 -5.25 -12.40
CA TYR A 148 -8.32 -6.21 -12.26
C TYR A 148 -8.00 -7.35 -11.28
N LEU A 149 -6.72 -7.81 -11.22
CA LEU A 149 -6.25 -8.78 -10.24
C LEU A 149 -6.18 -8.17 -8.82
N LEU A 150 -5.65 -6.95 -8.71
CA LEU A 150 -5.60 -6.24 -7.44
C LEU A 150 -6.98 -6.02 -6.84
N CYS A 151 -7.97 -5.69 -7.69
CA CYS A 151 -9.35 -5.56 -7.24
C CYS A 151 -9.87 -6.85 -6.60
N GLU A 152 -9.56 -8.02 -7.20
CA GLU A 152 -10.01 -9.30 -6.65
C GLU A 152 -9.28 -9.67 -5.35
N LEU A 153 -8.02 -9.26 -5.18
CA LEU A 153 -7.24 -9.51 -3.96
C LEU A 153 -7.59 -8.54 -2.82
N CYS A 154 -7.89 -7.26 -3.13
CA CYS A 154 -8.01 -6.19 -2.14
C CYS A 154 -9.46 -5.90 -1.73
N LEU A 155 -10.40 -5.81 -2.70
CA LEU A 155 -11.78 -5.42 -2.41
C LEU A 155 -12.52 -6.36 -1.45
N PRO A 156 -12.25 -7.67 -1.39
CA PRO A 156 -12.86 -8.54 -0.39
C PRO A 156 -12.56 -8.14 1.05
N PHE A 157 -11.42 -7.54 1.34
CA PHE A 157 -11.03 -7.12 2.69
C PHE A 157 -11.70 -5.81 3.13
N VAL A 158 -12.08 -4.98 2.16
CA VAL A 158 -12.67 -3.66 2.43
C VAL A 158 -14.13 -3.81 2.85
N ARG A 159 -14.52 -3.21 3.97
CA ARG A 159 -15.92 -3.11 4.40
C ARG A 159 -16.74 -2.21 3.46
N THR A 160 -18.03 -2.40 3.43
CA THR A 160 -18.92 -1.48 2.69
C THR A 160 -18.80 -0.06 3.26
N GLY A 161 -18.66 0.92 2.39
CA GLY A 161 -18.33 2.31 2.72
C GLY A 161 -16.83 2.60 2.80
N GLY A 162 -15.98 1.58 2.81
CA GLY A 162 -14.53 1.72 2.78
C GLY A 162 -13.96 1.99 1.38
N VAL A 163 -12.64 1.97 1.25
CA VAL A 163 -11.94 2.35 0.02
C VAL A 163 -10.77 1.40 -0.31
N PHE A 164 -10.53 1.17 -1.58
CA PHE A 164 -9.29 0.58 -2.08
C PHE A 164 -8.50 1.63 -2.85
N LEU A 165 -7.24 1.85 -2.46
CA LEU A 165 -6.30 2.78 -3.07
C LEU A 165 -5.24 1.97 -3.83
N ALA A 166 -5.36 1.92 -5.14
CA ALA A 166 -4.39 1.23 -6.00
C ALA A 166 -3.37 2.21 -6.55
N MET A 167 -2.11 2.12 -6.07
CA MET A 167 -1.01 2.92 -6.60
C MET A 167 -0.56 2.38 -7.96
N LYS A 168 -0.47 3.26 -8.93
CA LYS A 168 -0.16 2.96 -10.34
C LYS A 168 0.81 3.96 -10.93
N GLY A 169 1.41 3.59 -12.07
CA GLY A 169 2.18 4.53 -12.88
C GLY A 169 1.34 5.68 -13.42
N PRO A 170 1.96 6.60 -14.17
CA PRO A 170 1.33 7.84 -14.61
C PRO A 170 0.13 7.64 -15.53
N ASP A 171 0.14 6.58 -16.34
CA ASP A 171 -0.94 6.24 -17.26
C ASP A 171 -1.56 4.89 -16.90
N CYS A 172 -2.71 4.94 -16.23
CA CYS A 172 -3.46 3.76 -15.81
C CYS A 172 -4.87 3.69 -16.42
N ALA A 173 -5.20 4.55 -17.39
CA ALA A 173 -6.55 4.62 -17.96
C ALA A 173 -6.99 3.31 -18.62
N ALA A 174 -6.14 2.74 -19.47
CA ALA A 174 -6.43 1.45 -20.13
C ALA A 174 -6.57 0.31 -19.10
N GLU A 175 -5.72 0.30 -18.07
CA GLU A 175 -5.78 -0.70 -17.01
C GLU A 175 -7.06 -0.54 -16.15
N LEU A 176 -7.51 0.68 -15.92
CA LEU A 176 -8.78 0.97 -15.26
C LEU A 176 -9.96 0.48 -16.08
N ASP A 177 -9.97 0.73 -17.40
CA ASP A 177 -11.04 0.28 -18.29
C ASP A 177 -11.16 -1.25 -18.28
N GLU A 178 -10.03 -1.97 -18.33
CA GLU A 178 -10.00 -3.44 -18.18
C GLU A 178 -10.55 -3.91 -16.83
N ALA A 179 -10.32 -3.14 -15.77
CA ALA A 179 -10.72 -3.51 -14.40
C ALA A 179 -12.19 -3.18 -14.07
N ARG A 180 -12.89 -2.36 -14.84
CA ARG A 180 -14.26 -1.89 -14.53
C ARG A 180 -15.25 -3.03 -14.27
N SER A 181 -15.15 -4.14 -15.04
CA SER A 181 -16.00 -5.31 -14.83
C SER A 181 -15.72 -5.97 -13.48
N ALA A 182 -14.42 -6.16 -13.15
CA ALA A 182 -13.99 -6.71 -11.88
C ALA A 182 -14.44 -5.83 -10.70
N ILE A 183 -14.21 -4.52 -10.79
CA ILE A 183 -14.62 -3.54 -9.76
C ILE A 183 -16.10 -3.72 -9.42
N ARG A 184 -16.98 -3.69 -10.42
CA ARG A 184 -18.43 -3.84 -10.20
C ARG A 184 -18.81 -5.21 -9.61
N LYS A 185 -18.26 -6.30 -10.16
CA LYS A 185 -18.52 -7.67 -9.68
C LYS A 185 -18.09 -7.89 -8.24
N LEU A 186 -17.08 -7.16 -7.78
CA LEU A 186 -16.52 -7.25 -6.42
C LEU A 186 -17.18 -6.27 -5.44
N GLY A 187 -18.20 -5.53 -5.87
CA GLY A 187 -18.94 -4.58 -5.06
C GLY A 187 -18.24 -3.22 -4.91
N GLY A 188 -17.41 -2.86 -5.86
CA GLY A 188 -16.74 -1.55 -5.92
C GLY A 188 -17.34 -0.63 -6.99
N THR A 189 -16.99 0.65 -6.89
CA THR A 189 -17.22 1.69 -7.89
C THR A 189 -15.95 2.52 -8.01
N ASP A 190 -15.44 2.70 -9.22
CA ASP A 190 -14.34 3.62 -9.49
C ASP A 190 -14.82 5.06 -9.27
N GLU A 191 -14.28 5.71 -8.25
CA GLU A 191 -14.70 7.05 -7.83
C GLU A 191 -13.93 8.12 -8.59
N ARG A 192 -12.59 7.99 -8.58
CA ARG A 192 -11.68 8.92 -9.25
C ARG A 192 -10.30 8.31 -9.43
N THR A 193 -9.52 8.91 -10.30
CA THR A 193 -8.06 8.72 -10.39
C THR A 193 -7.38 10.02 -9.96
N ALA A 194 -6.64 9.98 -8.88
CA ALA A 194 -5.82 11.10 -8.43
C ALA A 194 -4.41 10.96 -9.03
N ARG A 195 -3.86 12.07 -9.55
CA ARG A 195 -2.48 12.15 -10.02
C ARG A 195 -1.68 13.04 -9.08
N TYR A 196 -0.43 12.69 -8.83
CA TYR A 196 0.51 13.49 -8.05
C TYR A 196 1.91 13.32 -8.59
N THR A 197 2.73 14.35 -8.43
CA THR A 197 4.18 14.28 -8.68
C THR A 197 4.88 14.02 -7.36
N ILE A 198 5.80 13.06 -7.35
CA ILE A 198 6.57 12.74 -6.15
C ILE A 198 7.45 13.94 -5.81
N PRO A 199 7.39 14.48 -4.58
CA PRO A 199 8.16 15.65 -4.19
C PRO A 199 9.66 15.51 -4.48
N GLY A 200 10.25 16.56 -5.07
CA GLY A 200 11.66 16.59 -5.43
C GLY A 200 12.03 15.78 -6.68
N THR A 201 11.05 15.32 -7.44
CA THR A 201 11.26 14.59 -8.71
C THR A 201 10.33 15.06 -9.81
N ASP A 202 10.57 14.59 -11.06
CA ASP A 202 9.64 14.75 -12.19
C ASP A 202 8.74 13.52 -12.37
N VAL A 203 8.81 12.55 -11.43
CA VAL A 203 8.05 11.30 -11.51
C VAL A 203 6.61 11.56 -11.07
N THR A 204 5.67 11.24 -11.96
CA THR A 204 4.24 11.31 -11.69
C THR A 204 3.68 9.91 -11.50
N HIS A 205 2.90 9.72 -10.45
CA HIS A 205 2.12 8.51 -10.20
C HIS A 205 0.62 8.81 -10.14
N SER A 206 -0.17 7.74 -10.19
CA SER A 206 -1.62 7.79 -10.09
C SER A 206 -2.11 6.86 -8.98
N VAL A 207 -3.19 7.26 -8.32
CA VAL A 207 -3.95 6.41 -7.40
C VAL A 207 -5.34 6.24 -7.96
N VAL A 208 -5.72 4.99 -8.26
CA VAL A 208 -7.11 4.66 -8.57
C VAL A 208 -7.85 4.47 -7.26
N VAL A 209 -8.83 5.32 -7.01
CA VAL A 209 -9.67 5.31 -5.79
C VAL A 209 -10.94 4.53 -6.10
N ILE A 210 -11.13 3.40 -5.44
CA ILE A 210 -12.28 2.52 -5.64
C ILE A 210 -13.05 2.45 -4.33
N ARG A 211 -14.29 3.00 -4.35
CA ARG A 211 -15.18 2.98 -3.20
C ARG A 211 -15.90 1.63 -3.10
N LYS A 212 -15.91 1.03 -1.91
CA LYS A 212 -16.64 -0.21 -1.65
C LYS A 212 -18.12 0.10 -1.40
N THR A 213 -18.98 -0.22 -2.35
CA THR A 213 -20.43 0.14 -2.31
C THR A 213 -21.34 -1.04 -1.96
N ALA A 214 -20.87 -2.28 -2.12
CA ALA A 214 -21.59 -3.49 -1.78
C ALA A 214 -20.65 -4.61 -1.32
N PRO A 215 -21.15 -5.63 -0.58
CA PRO A 215 -20.34 -6.78 -0.18
C PRO A 215 -19.78 -7.54 -1.41
N THR A 216 -18.54 -8.00 -1.31
CA THR A 216 -17.99 -8.91 -2.33
C THR A 216 -18.65 -10.29 -2.23
N PRO A 217 -19.13 -10.87 -3.34
CA PRO A 217 -19.74 -12.20 -3.32
C PRO A 217 -18.79 -13.27 -2.72
N PRO A 218 -19.31 -14.27 -1.98
CA PRO A 218 -18.49 -15.24 -1.23
C PRO A 218 -17.53 -16.09 -2.09
N LYS A 219 -17.79 -16.22 -3.39
CA LYS A 219 -16.95 -16.97 -4.34
C LYS A 219 -15.63 -16.26 -4.68
N TYR A 220 -15.43 -15.01 -4.24
CA TYR A 220 -14.21 -14.23 -4.45
C TYR A 220 -13.47 -14.00 -3.13
N PRO A 221 -12.14 -13.86 -3.14
CA PRO A 221 -11.28 -14.01 -4.32
C PRO A 221 -11.22 -15.48 -4.78
N ARG A 222 -11.00 -15.67 -6.08
CA ARG A 222 -10.69 -16.99 -6.66
C ARG A 222 -9.23 -17.36 -6.35
N ARG A 223 -8.88 -18.61 -6.58
CA ARG A 223 -7.47 -19.03 -6.51
C ARG A 223 -6.62 -18.29 -7.55
N TRP A 224 -5.40 -17.93 -7.20
CA TRP A 224 -4.48 -17.15 -8.05
C TRP A 224 -4.38 -17.67 -9.48
N ALA A 225 -4.17 -18.97 -9.67
CA ALA A 225 -4.07 -19.58 -11.01
C ALA A 225 -5.33 -19.38 -11.88
N LYS A 226 -6.52 -19.25 -11.26
CA LYS A 226 -7.76 -18.97 -11.97
C LYS A 226 -7.88 -17.49 -12.32
N MET A 227 -7.48 -16.62 -11.42
CA MET A 227 -7.49 -15.17 -11.66
C MET A 227 -6.60 -14.77 -12.84
N GLN A 228 -5.43 -15.43 -12.98
CA GLN A 228 -4.51 -15.16 -14.09
C GLN A 228 -5.03 -15.63 -15.45
N LYS A 229 -5.88 -16.66 -15.49
CA LYS A 229 -6.40 -17.23 -16.74
C LYS A 229 -7.68 -16.55 -17.22
N GLU A 230 -8.50 -16.10 -16.30
CA GLU A 230 -9.84 -15.57 -16.58
C GLU A 230 -10.01 -14.22 -15.90
N HIS A 231 -10.07 -13.14 -16.66
CA HIS A 231 -10.40 -11.81 -16.15
C HIS A 231 -11.89 -11.77 -15.73
N LEU A 232 -12.21 -10.94 -14.72
CA LEU A 232 -13.60 -10.72 -14.27
C LEU A 232 -14.37 -9.75 -15.16
#